data_529b8fa01f9fe46d750338236d9d2a84
#
_entry.id   529b8fa01f9fe46d750338236d9d2a84
#
_cell.length_a   1.000
_cell.length_b   1.000
_cell.length_c   1.000
_cell.angle_alpha   90.00
_cell.angle_beta   90.00
_cell.angle_gamma   90.00
#
_symmetry.space_group_name_H-M   'P 1'
#
loop_
_entity.id
_entity.type
_entity.pdbx_description
1 polymer ?
#
loop_
_entity_poly.entity_id
_entity_poly.type
_entity_poly.pdbx_seq_one_letter_code
_entity_poly.pdbx_strand_id
1 'polypeptide(L)'
;MEISNKILSDITVYMKYAKYLPELERRETWEELVTRNKNMHIKKYPNLKDEIEQKYKLVYDKKVLPSMRSMQFGGKPIEISPNRIYNCAYMPIDHIDSFSECMFLLLGGTGVGYSVQRHHVDKLPMIQKPYPKRKRRFLIGDSIEGWADSIKVLMKSYMNGGGSRIEFDFSDIRPKGARLITSGGKAPGPQPLSKN
;
A
#
# COMPACT_ATOMS: atom_id res chain seq x y z
N MET A 1 24.21 26.50 -3.89
CA MET A 1 24.09 25.19 -3.20
C MET A 1 25.48 24.56 -3.28
N GLU A 2 26.06 24.17 -2.17
CA GLU A 2 27.36 23.53 -2.14
C GLU A 2 27.34 22.23 -2.97
N ILE A 3 28.43 21.90 -3.64
CA ILE A 3 28.57 20.72 -4.49
C ILE A 3 28.18 19.44 -3.72
N SER A 4 28.55 19.34 -2.45
CA SER A 4 28.21 18.24 -1.55
C SER A 4 26.69 18.04 -1.40
N ASN A 5 25.93 19.12 -1.23
CA ASN A 5 24.48 19.07 -1.11
C ASN A 5 23.81 18.64 -2.42
N LYS A 6 24.35 19.05 -3.56
CA LYS A 6 23.87 18.62 -4.86
C LYS A 6 24.06 17.12 -5.07
N ILE A 7 25.26 16.62 -4.79
CA ILE A 7 25.58 15.19 -4.89
C ILE A 7 24.67 14.36 -3.97
N LEU A 8 24.49 14.76 -2.72
CA LEU A 8 23.62 14.07 -1.78
C LEU A 8 22.15 14.05 -2.25
N SER A 9 21.67 15.18 -2.79
CA SER A 9 20.33 15.29 -3.37
C SER A 9 20.15 14.31 -4.52
N ASP A 10 21.12 14.25 -5.45
CA ASP A 10 21.04 13.40 -6.63
C ASP A 10 21.10 11.90 -6.27
N ILE A 11 21.97 11.53 -5.32
CA ILE A 11 22.02 10.16 -4.77
C ILE A 11 20.68 9.80 -4.11
N THR A 12 20.10 10.70 -3.32
CA THR A 12 18.82 10.46 -2.64
C THR A 12 17.68 10.27 -3.64
N VAL A 13 17.59 11.11 -4.66
CA VAL A 13 16.61 10.99 -5.74
C VAL A 13 16.75 9.64 -6.44
N TYR A 14 17.96 9.29 -6.85
CA TYR A 14 18.25 8.05 -7.57
C TYR A 14 17.89 6.81 -6.74
N MET A 15 18.27 6.77 -5.47
CA MET A 15 18.07 5.59 -4.62
C MET A 15 16.64 5.42 -4.13
N LYS A 16 15.93 6.52 -3.85
CA LYS A 16 14.66 6.47 -3.12
C LYS A 16 13.42 6.72 -3.98
N TYR A 17 13.53 7.54 -5.03
CA TYR A 17 12.37 8.06 -5.74
C TYR A 17 12.31 7.73 -7.23
N ALA A 18 13.47 7.66 -7.89
CA ALA A 18 13.57 7.41 -9.31
C ALA A 18 13.13 5.98 -9.66
N LYS A 19 12.19 5.85 -10.60
CA LYS A 19 11.77 4.56 -11.16
C LYS A 19 12.79 4.05 -12.15
N TYR A 20 12.93 2.73 -12.23
CA TYR A 20 13.73 2.10 -13.27
C TYR A 20 12.95 2.09 -14.59
N LEU A 21 13.58 2.57 -15.65
CA LEU A 21 13.07 2.61 -17.03
C LEU A 21 13.71 1.47 -17.82
N PRO A 22 13.00 0.35 -18.05
CA PRO A 22 13.58 -0.83 -18.72
C PRO A 22 14.07 -0.54 -20.14
N GLU A 23 13.37 0.35 -20.85
CA GLU A 23 13.68 0.71 -22.24
C GLU A 23 14.99 1.48 -22.38
N LEU A 24 15.38 2.20 -21.31
CA LEU A 24 16.60 3.01 -21.27
C LEU A 24 17.68 2.39 -20.37
N GLU A 25 17.41 1.23 -19.77
CA GLU A 25 18.30 0.50 -18.86
C GLU A 25 18.85 1.35 -17.70
N ARG A 26 18.13 2.40 -17.30
CA ARG A 26 18.50 3.33 -16.22
C ARG A 26 17.31 3.74 -15.37
N ARG A 27 17.59 4.45 -14.29
CA ARG A 27 16.53 5.11 -13.51
C ARG A 27 16.20 6.48 -14.10
N GLU A 28 15.00 6.98 -13.71
CA GLU A 28 14.55 8.34 -14.02
C GLU A 28 15.57 9.39 -13.56
N THR A 29 15.69 10.47 -14.32
CA THR A 29 16.31 11.73 -13.86
C THR A 29 15.35 12.48 -12.94
N TRP A 30 15.83 13.57 -12.30
CA TRP A 30 14.98 14.44 -11.51
C TRP A 30 13.83 15.04 -12.35
N GLU A 31 14.13 15.49 -13.53
CA GLU A 31 13.17 16.10 -14.47
C GLU A 31 12.10 15.09 -14.90
N GLU A 32 12.49 13.86 -15.22
CA GLU A 32 11.55 12.80 -15.59
C GLU A 32 10.63 12.42 -14.43
N LEU A 33 11.18 12.31 -13.22
CA LEU A 33 10.43 12.02 -12.00
C LEU A 33 9.40 13.13 -11.70
N VAL A 34 9.81 14.40 -11.76
CA VAL A 34 8.92 15.55 -11.53
C VAL A 34 7.85 15.61 -12.62
N THR A 35 8.24 15.38 -13.88
CA THR A 35 7.31 15.34 -15.02
C THR A 35 6.25 14.24 -14.84
N ARG A 36 6.64 13.04 -14.39
CA ARG A 36 5.70 11.94 -14.10
C ARG A 36 4.69 12.35 -13.02
N ASN A 37 5.15 12.97 -11.95
CA ASN A 37 4.30 13.43 -10.87
C ASN A 37 3.36 14.55 -11.33
N LYS A 38 3.87 15.54 -12.07
CA LYS A 38 3.09 16.63 -12.67
C LYS A 38 1.98 16.09 -13.58
N ASN A 39 2.33 15.19 -14.49
CA ASN A 39 1.38 14.65 -15.47
C ASN A 39 0.24 13.86 -14.82
N MET A 40 0.50 13.19 -13.71
CA MET A 40 -0.54 12.53 -12.91
C MET A 40 -1.58 13.55 -12.41
N HIS A 41 -1.14 14.71 -11.92
CA HIS A 41 -2.04 15.76 -11.45
C HIS A 41 -2.80 16.42 -12.60
N ILE A 42 -2.13 16.71 -13.72
CA ILE A 42 -2.80 17.27 -14.92
C ILE A 42 -3.87 16.31 -15.44
N LYS A 43 -3.57 15.01 -15.49
CA LYS A 43 -4.54 13.98 -15.92
C LYS A 43 -5.79 13.99 -15.03
N LYS A 44 -5.62 14.14 -13.73
CA LYS A 44 -6.73 14.16 -12.76
C LYS A 44 -7.50 15.49 -12.78
N TYR A 45 -6.82 16.59 -13.02
CA TYR A 45 -7.36 17.96 -12.98
C TYR A 45 -7.00 18.73 -14.25
N PRO A 46 -7.55 18.36 -15.42
CA PRO A 46 -7.18 18.97 -16.70
C PRO A 46 -7.50 20.47 -16.77
N ASN A 47 -8.53 20.93 -16.07
CA ASN A 47 -8.92 22.34 -16.00
C ASN A 47 -7.91 23.23 -15.26
N LEU A 48 -7.01 22.62 -14.47
CA LEU A 48 -5.95 23.33 -13.73
C LEU A 48 -4.57 23.16 -14.39
N LYS A 49 -4.52 22.71 -15.63
CA LYS A 49 -3.26 22.40 -16.32
C LYS A 49 -2.25 23.54 -16.24
N ASP A 50 -2.65 24.73 -16.64
CA ASP A 50 -1.74 25.89 -16.72
C ASP A 50 -1.20 26.30 -15.34
N GLU A 51 -2.06 26.24 -14.31
CA GLU A 51 -1.66 26.52 -12.94
C GLU A 51 -0.68 25.45 -12.42
N ILE A 52 -0.97 24.16 -12.67
CA ILE A 52 -0.09 23.06 -12.30
C ILE A 52 1.27 23.21 -12.97
N GLU A 53 1.32 23.49 -14.27
CA GLU A 53 2.56 23.70 -15.01
C GLU A 53 3.38 24.85 -14.44
N GLN A 54 2.71 25.97 -14.09
CA GLN A 54 3.36 27.13 -13.49
C GLN A 54 3.96 26.79 -12.10
N LYS A 55 3.20 26.11 -11.24
CA LYS A 55 3.66 25.76 -9.88
C LYS A 55 4.75 24.70 -9.89
N TYR A 56 4.70 23.77 -10.85
CA TYR A 56 5.73 22.73 -10.96
C TYR A 56 7.12 23.26 -11.36
N LYS A 57 7.23 24.48 -11.89
CA LYS A 57 8.54 25.16 -12.06
C LYS A 57 9.29 25.26 -10.74
N LEU A 58 8.58 25.52 -9.62
CA LEU A 58 9.16 25.56 -8.28
C LEU A 58 9.61 24.16 -7.80
N VAL A 59 8.93 23.10 -8.26
CA VAL A 59 9.31 21.71 -7.96
C VAL A 59 10.58 21.33 -8.73
N TYR A 60 10.66 21.64 -10.02
CA TYR A 60 11.86 21.42 -10.82
C TYR A 60 13.10 22.12 -10.21
N ASP A 61 12.92 23.34 -9.70
CA ASP A 61 13.95 24.12 -9.02
C ASP A 61 14.24 23.62 -7.57
N LYS A 62 13.56 22.59 -7.10
CA LYS A 62 13.66 22.07 -5.71
C LYS A 62 13.33 23.13 -4.63
N LYS A 63 12.57 24.17 -4.95
CA LYS A 63 12.12 25.21 -4.00
C LYS A 63 10.93 24.74 -3.16
N VAL A 64 10.09 23.89 -3.75
CA VAL A 64 8.96 23.22 -3.09
C VAL A 64 8.98 21.76 -3.51
N LEU A 65 8.71 20.86 -2.56
CA LEU A 65 8.66 19.43 -2.85
C LEU A 65 7.25 18.88 -2.54
N PRO A 66 6.65 18.08 -3.45
CA PRO A 66 5.50 17.26 -3.13
C PRO A 66 5.84 16.24 -2.04
N SER A 67 4.82 15.57 -1.47
CA SER A 67 5.09 14.52 -0.49
C SER A 67 5.99 13.44 -1.08
N MET A 68 6.85 12.85 -0.23
CA MET A 68 7.80 11.81 -0.64
C MET A 68 7.10 10.62 -1.30
N ARG A 69 5.95 10.20 -0.78
CA ARG A 69 5.14 9.13 -1.36
C ARG A 69 4.55 9.50 -2.72
N SER A 70 4.11 10.76 -2.90
CA SER A 70 3.65 11.26 -4.19
C SER A 70 4.77 11.21 -5.24
N MET A 71 5.98 11.58 -4.86
CA MET A 71 7.15 11.50 -5.75
C MET A 71 7.53 10.06 -6.07
N GLN A 72 7.52 9.18 -5.08
CA GLN A 72 7.90 7.76 -5.22
C GLN A 72 6.90 6.98 -6.09
N PHE A 73 5.60 7.11 -5.80
CA PHE A 73 4.54 6.31 -6.40
C PHE A 73 3.70 7.05 -7.45
N GLY A 74 3.99 8.32 -7.74
CA GLY A 74 3.27 9.12 -8.72
C GLY A 74 3.05 8.40 -10.05
N GLY A 75 1.91 8.68 -10.70
CA GLY A 75 1.45 7.99 -11.90
C GLY A 75 0.63 6.74 -11.58
N LYS A 76 0.74 5.72 -12.42
CA LYS A 76 -0.09 4.51 -12.38
C LYS A 76 -0.27 3.86 -10.98
N PRO A 77 0.75 3.73 -10.11
CA PRO A 77 0.56 3.16 -8.78
C PRO A 77 -0.45 3.93 -7.92
N ILE A 78 -0.39 5.26 -7.90
CA ILE A 78 -1.35 6.10 -7.15
C ILE A 78 -2.72 6.14 -7.85
N GLU A 79 -2.75 6.14 -9.19
CA GLU A 79 -4.00 6.10 -9.95
C GLU A 79 -4.81 4.83 -9.66
N ILE A 80 -4.14 3.69 -9.46
CA ILE A 80 -4.78 2.39 -9.13
C ILE A 80 -5.08 2.29 -7.63
N SER A 81 -4.13 2.68 -6.77
CA SER A 81 -4.21 2.54 -5.31
C SER A 81 -3.85 3.87 -4.63
N PRO A 82 -4.79 4.82 -4.52
CA PRO A 82 -4.53 6.15 -3.96
C PRO A 82 -4.05 6.15 -2.51
N ASN A 83 -4.36 5.10 -1.75
CA ASN A 83 -3.91 4.91 -0.37
C ASN A 83 -2.38 4.85 -0.23
N ARG A 84 -1.64 4.57 -1.31
CA ARG A 84 -0.17 4.56 -1.31
C ARG A 84 0.47 5.93 -1.04
N ILE A 85 -0.30 7.00 -1.10
CA ILE A 85 0.19 8.35 -0.78
C ILE A 85 0.38 8.57 0.73
N TYR A 86 -0.28 7.76 1.56
CA TYR A 86 -0.22 7.90 3.01
C TYR A 86 0.99 7.17 3.60
N ASN A 87 1.74 7.86 4.47
CA ASN A 87 2.86 7.28 5.20
C ASN A 87 2.41 6.58 6.48
N CYS A 88 1.50 7.19 7.22
CA CYS A 88 1.07 6.75 8.54
C CYS A 88 -0.45 6.87 8.68
N ALA A 89 -1.02 5.95 9.44
CA ALA A 89 -2.42 5.98 9.86
C ALA A 89 -2.52 5.53 11.31
N TYR A 90 -3.57 5.96 11.99
CA TYR A 90 -3.96 5.47 13.32
C TYR A 90 -5.36 4.91 13.26
N MET A 91 -5.59 3.82 13.99
CA MET A 91 -6.93 3.25 14.13
C MET A 91 -7.10 2.54 15.47
N PRO A 92 -8.32 2.60 16.09
CA PRO A 92 -8.66 1.75 17.21
C PRO A 92 -9.01 0.33 16.73
N ILE A 93 -8.72 -0.67 17.57
CA ILE A 93 -9.20 -2.05 17.36
C ILE A 93 -10.49 -2.21 18.18
N ASP A 94 -11.59 -1.73 17.63
CA ASP A 94 -12.91 -1.68 18.30
C ASP A 94 -14.03 -2.31 17.46
N HIS A 95 -13.70 -2.84 16.30
CA HIS A 95 -14.61 -3.50 15.39
C HIS A 95 -13.93 -4.69 14.70
N ILE A 96 -14.70 -5.71 14.30
CA ILE A 96 -14.14 -6.91 13.63
C ILE A 96 -13.38 -6.54 12.34
N ASP A 97 -13.89 -5.58 11.60
CA ASP A 97 -13.27 -5.16 10.34
C ASP A 97 -11.95 -4.39 10.54
N SER A 98 -11.67 -3.87 11.75
CA SER A 98 -10.39 -3.18 12.05
C SER A 98 -9.17 -4.04 11.74
N PHE A 99 -9.26 -5.36 11.90
CA PHE A 99 -8.15 -6.27 11.59
C PHE A 99 -7.84 -6.31 10.08
N SER A 100 -8.88 -6.40 9.24
CA SER A 100 -8.72 -6.42 7.78
C SER A 100 -8.33 -5.05 7.24
N GLU A 101 -8.86 -3.97 7.80
CA GLU A 101 -8.49 -2.60 7.45
C GLU A 101 -7.01 -2.32 7.78
N CYS A 102 -6.55 -2.76 8.95
CA CYS A 102 -5.14 -2.69 9.32
C CYS A 102 -4.26 -3.43 8.32
N MET A 103 -4.62 -4.67 7.98
CA MET A 103 -3.90 -5.47 6.98
C MET A 103 -3.86 -4.78 5.62
N PHE A 104 -4.99 -4.24 5.15
CA PHE A 104 -5.08 -3.50 3.90
C PHE A 104 -4.14 -2.29 3.86
N LEU A 105 -4.13 -1.48 4.92
CA LEU A 105 -3.26 -0.31 5.04
C LEU A 105 -1.78 -0.70 5.07
N LEU A 106 -1.41 -1.72 5.85
CA LEU A 106 -0.03 -2.24 5.93
C LEU A 106 0.45 -2.76 4.57
N LEU A 107 -0.36 -3.54 3.86
CA LEU A 107 -0.05 -4.04 2.52
C LEU A 107 0.03 -2.90 1.48
N GLY A 108 -0.72 -1.82 1.69
CA GLY A 108 -0.61 -0.58 0.91
C GLY A 108 0.70 0.19 1.16
N GLY A 109 1.47 -0.18 2.17
CA GLY A 109 2.73 0.46 2.54
C GLY A 109 2.59 1.58 3.58
N THR A 110 1.42 1.69 4.23
CA THR A 110 1.18 2.63 5.33
C THR A 110 1.65 2.04 6.64
N GLY A 111 2.39 2.79 7.44
CA GLY A 111 2.68 2.44 8.83
C GLY A 111 1.44 2.65 9.68
N VAL A 112 0.91 1.61 10.32
CA VAL A 112 -0.32 1.70 11.09
C VAL A 112 -0.02 1.63 12.58
N GLY A 113 -0.31 2.72 13.31
CA GLY A 113 -0.43 2.72 14.76
C GLY A 113 -1.83 2.28 15.16
N TYR A 114 -1.95 1.22 15.93
CA TYR A 114 -3.27 0.75 16.38
C TYR A 114 -3.37 0.76 17.91
N SER A 115 -4.58 1.02 18.39
CA SER A 115 -4.87 1.02 19.83
C SER A 115 -5.64 -0.23 20.24
N VAL A 116 -5.10 -0.93 21.22
CA VAL A 116 -5.72 -2.06 21.91
C VAL A 116 -6.08 -1.71 23.36
N GLN A 117 -6.33 -0.43 23.63
CA GLN A 117 -6.78 0.01 24.94
C GLN A 117 -8.13 -0.64 25.28
N ARG A 118 -8.37 -0.88 26.58
CA ARG A 118 -9.54 -1.64 27.06
C ARG A 118 -10.85 -1.11 26.50
N HIS A 119 -11.07 0.21 26.54
CA HIS A 119 -12.30 0.84 26.04
C HIS A 119 -12.54 0.68 24.52
N HIS A 120 -11.51 0.29 23.75
CA HIS A 120 -11.66 -0.10 22.36
C HIS A 120 -11.98 -1.59 22.25
N VAL A 121 -11.14 -2.42 22.87
CA VAL A 121 -11.24 -3.89 22.78
C VAL A 121 -12.54 -4.42 23.40
N ASP A 122 -13.06 -3.76 24.45
CA ASP A 122 -14.34 -4.13 25.10
C ASP A 122 -15.56 -4.02 24.15
N LYS A 123 -15.41 -3.33 23.01
CA LYS A 123 -16.46 -3.26 21.98
C LYS A 123 -16.45 -4.46 21.02
N LEU A 124 -15.37 -5.24 21.03
CA LEU A 124 -15.29 -6.43 20.20
C LEU A 124 -16.18 -7.55 20.73
N PRO A 125 -16.78 -8.38 19.84
CA PRO A 125 -17.47 -9.59 20.25
C PRO A 125 -16.53 -10.54 20.97
N MET A 126 -17.09 -11.35 21.90
CA MET A 126 -16.31 -12.40 22.57
C MET A 126 -15.74 -13.40 21.57
N ILE A 127 -14.49 -13.81 21.79
CA ILE A 127 -13.82 -14.83 21.00
C ILE A 127 -14.40 -16.19 21.35
N GLN A 128 -14.82 -16.94 20.34
CA GLN A 128 -15.35 -18.30 20.47
C GLN A 128 -14.68 -19.20 19.43
N LYS A 129 -14.42 -20.46 19.81
CA LYS A 129 -13.87 -21.43 18.87
C LYS A 129 -14.88 -21.75 17.77
N PRO A 130 -14.45 -21.79 16.50
CA PRO A 130 -15.29 -22.23 15.40
C PRO A 130 -15.78 -23.68 15.60
N TYR A 131 -16.97 -24.00 15.11
CA TYR A 131 -17.51 -25.37 15.18
C TYR A 131 -16.65 -26.33 14.34
N PRO A 132 -16.02 -27.36 14.94
CA PRO A 132 -15.06 -28.23 14.26
C PRO A 132 -15.66 -28.99 13.07
N LYS A 133 -16.95 -29.35 13.16
CA LYS A 133 -17.66 -30.10 12.11
C LYS A 133 -18.14 -29.26 10.93
N ARG A 134 -18.14 -27.94 11.05
CA ARG A 134 -18.52 -27.03 9.96
C ARG A 134 -17.26 -26.48 9.33
N LYS A 135 -16.88 -27.04 8.18
CA LYS A 135 -15.75 -26.55 7.41
C LYS A 135 -16.23 -25.69 6.23
N ARG A 136 -15.51 -24.62 5.97
CA ARG A 136 -15.74 -23.73 4.82
C ARG A 136 -14.41 -23.45 4.15
N ARG A 137 -14.29 -23.79 2.86
CA ARG A 137 -13.14 -23.40 2.04
C ARG A 137 -13.28 -21.94 1.65
N PHE A 138 -12.20 -21.18 1.75
CA PHE A 138 -12.09 -19.80 1.33
C PHE A 138 -10.89 -19.61 0.40
N LEU A 139 -11.17 -19.31 -0.87
CA LEU A 139 -10.16 -19.02 -1.87
C LEU A 139 -9.67 -17.58 -1.68
N ILE A 140 -8.36 -17.39 -1.48
CA ILE A 140 -7.75 -16.09 -1.25
C ILE A 140 -7.38 -15.47 -2.58
N GLY A 141 -7.98 -14.31 -2.92
CA GLY A 141 -7.67 -13.58 -4.14
C GLY A 141 -6.24 -13.01 -4.14
N ASP A 142 -5.62 -12.99 -5.31
CA ASP A 142 -4.26 -12.45 -5.52
C ASP A 142 -4.23 -10.92 -5.59
N SER A 143 -4.70 -10.27 -4.52
CA SER A 143 -4.75 -8.81 -4.37
C SER A 143 -4.58 -8.41 -2.90
N ILE A 144 -4.30 -7.13 -2.66
CA ILE A 144 -4.25 -6.56 -1.28
C ILE A 144 -5.59 -6.77 -0.59
N GLU A 145 -6.69 -6.53 -1.30
CA GLU A 145 -8.05 -6.73 -0.83
C GLU A 145 -8.31 -8.21 -0.48
N GLY A 146 -7.91 -9.14 -1.36
CA GLY A 146 -8.08 -10.58 -1.12
C GLY A 146 -7.33 -11.08 0.12
N TRP A 147 -6.15 -10.55 0.37
CA TRP A 147 -5.39 -10.84 1.60
C TRP A 147 -6.06 -10.24 2.83
N ALA A 148 -6.53 -8.98 2.75
CA ALA A 148 -7.27 -8.34 3.84
C ALA A 148 -8.58 -9.09 4.15
N ASP A 149 -9.30 -9.55 3.13
CA ASP A 149 -10.53 -10.33 3.27
C ASP A 149 -10.28 -11.68 3.93
N SER A 150 -9.12 -12.31 3.72
CA SER A 150 -8.77 -13.56 4.43
C SER A 150 -8.72 -13.36 5.94
N ILE A 151 -8.15 -12.24 6.40
CA ILE A 151 -8.14 -11.88 7.83
C ILE A 151 -9.55 -11.58 8.32
N LYS A 152 -10.36 -10.86 7.55
CA LYS A 152 -11.76 -10.59 7.89
C LYS A 152 -12.58 -11.87 8.09
N VAL A 153 -12.43 -12.83 7.18
CA VAL A 153 -13.11 -14.14 7.25
C VAL A 153 -12.64 -14.94 8.45
N LEU A 154 -11.33 -14.92 8.74
CA LEU A 154 -10.75 -15.56 9.92
C LEU A 154 -11.35 -14.97 11.21
N MET A 155 -11.30 -13.64 11.37
CA MET A 155 -11.80 -12.98 12.57
C MET A 155 -13.30 -13.22 12.77
N LYS A 156 -14.08 -13.18 11.70
CA LYS A 156 -15.52 -13.49 11.75
C LYS A 156 -15.80 -14.93 12.19
N SER A 157 -14.94 -15.88 11.86
CA SER A 157 -15.11 -17.27 12.27
C SER A 157 -14.92 -17.48 13.77
N TYR A 158 -14.17 -16.59 14.42
CA TYR A 158 -13.90 -16.65 15.87
C TYR A 158 -14.76 -15.70 16.71
N MET A 159 -15.33 -14.66 16.12
CA MET A 159 -15.98 -13.58 16.89
C MET A 159 -17.51 -13.54 16.80
N ASN A 160 -18.12 -14.12 15.79
CA ASN A 160 -19.59 -14.06 15.60
C ASN A 160 -20.31 -15.34 16.10
N GLY A 161 -20.13 -15.68 17.37
CA GLY A 161 -20.85 -16.84 17.97
C GLY A 161 -20.36 -18.20 17.50
N GLY A 162 -19.08 -18.31 17.07
CA GLY A 162 -18.48 -19.55 16.60
C GLY A 162 -18.96 -19.90 15.19
N GLY A 163 -18.28 -19.38 14.19
CA GLY A 163 -18.52 -19.70 12.78
C GLY A 163 -17.99 -21.05 12.33
N SER A 164 -18.00 -21.30 11.03
CA SER A 164 -17.36 -22.47 10.43
C SER A 164 -15.84 -22.37 10.56
N ARG A 165 -15.16 -23.47 10.74
CA ARG A 165 -13.70 -23.56 10.59
C ARG A 165 -13.33 -23.24 9.16
N ILE A 166 -12.48 -22.25 8.95
CA ILE A 166 -12.04 -21.82 7.63
C ILE A 166 -10.82 -22.65 7.20
N GLU A 167 -10.89 -23.20 5.99
CA GLU A 167 -9.77 -23.84 5.30
C GLU A 167 -9.37 -22.92 4.15
N PHE A 168 -8.22 -22.25 4.31
CA PHE A 168 -7.74 -21.31 3.31
C PHE A 168 -7.13 -22.03 2.10
N ASP A 169 -7.49 -21.54 0.94
CA ASP A 169 -6.95 -21.97 -0.35
C ASP A 169 -6.11 -20.86 -0.96
N PHE A 170 -4.84 -21.12 -1.17
CA PHE A 170 -3.83 -20.18 -1.63
C PHE A 170 -3.51 -20.34 -3.13
N SER A 171 -4.28 -21.15 -3.86
CA SER A 171 -3.97 -21.54 -5.25
C SER A 171 -3.93 -20.38 -6.23
N ASP A 172 -4.73 -19.32 -5.98
CA ASP A 172 -4.78 -18.14 -6.84
C ASP A 172 -3.63 -17.15 -6.58
N ILE A 173 -2.91 -17.28 -5.46
CA ILE A 173 -1.84 -16.35 -5.12
C ILE A 173 -0.64 -16.60 -6.02
N ARG A 174 -0.17 -15.53 -6.68
CA ARG A 174 1.01 -15.57 -7.57
C ARG A 174 2.24 -16.13 -6.86
N PRO A 175 3.12 -16.85 -7.59
CA PRO A 175 4.30 -17.45 -7.01
C PRO A 175 5.30 -16.41 -6.54
N LYS A 176 6.17 -16.81 -5.61
CA LYS A 176 7.31 -16.01 -5.17
C LYS A 176 8.17 -15.57 -6.36
N GLY A 177 8.52 -14.30 -6.40
CA GLY A 177 9.37 -13.72 -7.44
C GLY A 177 8.60 -13.08 -8.62
N ALA A 178 7.28 -13.26 -8.73
CA ALA A 178 6.46 -12.56 -9.72
C ALA A 178 6.55 -11.04 -9.54
N ARG A 179 6.55 -10.28 -10.65
CA ARG A 179 6.69 -8.82 -10.63
C ARG A 179 5.42 -8.16 -10.07
N LEU A 180 5.59 -7.24 -9.14
CA LEU A 180 4.51 -6.41 -8.60
C LEU A 180 4.35 -5.13 -9.44
N ILE A 181 3.15 -4.94 -10.03
CA ILE A 181 2.89 -3.83 -10.95
C ILE A 181 2.73 -2.50 -10.22
N THR A 182 2.06 -2.52 -9.05
CA THR A 182 1.68 -1.29 -8.33
C THR A 182 2.74 -0.77 -7.38
N SER A 183 3.51 -1.66 -6.75
CA SER A 183 4.54 -1.28 -5.76
C SER A 183 5.96 -1.36 -6.30
N GLY A 184 6.15 -2.06 -7.42
CA GLY A 184 7.48 -2.50 -7.85
C GLY A 184 8.01 -3.64 -6.98
N GLY A 185 9.13 -4.25 -7.39
CA GLY A 185 9.71 -5.39 -6.69
C GLY A 185 9.05 -6.72 -7.04
N LYS A 186 9.28 -7.73 -6.19
CA LYS A 186 8.87 -9.12 -6.42
C LYS A 186 7.88 -9.59 -5.36
N ALA A 187 6.92 -10.41 -5.76
CA ALA A 187 5.94 -11.02 -4.86
C ALA A 187 6.60 -11.98 -3.85
N PRO A 188 6.15 -11.99 -2.60
CA PRO A 188 6.66 -12.93 -1.59
C PRO A 188 6.11 -14.35 -1.76
N GLY A 189 5.04 -14.54 -2.57
CA GLY A 189 4.30 -15.79 -2.66
C GLY A 189 3.34 -16.01 -1.48
N PRO A 190 2.65 -17.16 -1.39
CA PRO A 190 1.65 -17.41 -0.36
C PRO A 190 2.22 -17.70 1.03
N GLN A 191 3.50 -18.09 1.14
CA GLN A 191 4.09 -18.55 2.41
C GLN A 191 3.98 -17.57 3.59
N PRO A 192 4.17 -16.25 3.44
CA PRO A 192 4.03 -15.35 4.57
C PRO A 192 2.63 -15.34 5.18
N LEU A 193 1.59 -15.56 4.37
CA LEU A 193 0.21 -15.61 4.82
C LEU A 193 -0.16 -16.99 5.39
N SER A 194 0.40 -18.06 4.85
CA SER A 194 0.07 -19.44 5.26
C SER A 194 0.74 -19.91 6.55
N LYS A 195 1.81 -19.23 6.99
CA LYS A 195 2.59 -19.61 8.19
C LYS A 195 2.12 -18.94 9.48
N ASN A 196 1.22 -17.97 9.37
CA ASN A 196 0.58 -17.28 10.48
C ASN A 196 -0.82 -17.83 10.70
#